data_2a2bfc287c7b21e6b3982579d2028b6b
#
_entry.id   2a2bfc287c7b21e6b3982579d2028b6b
#
_cell.length_a   1.000
_cell.length_b   1.000
_cell.length_c   1.000
_cell.angle_alpha   90.00
_cell.angle_beta   90.00
_cell.angle_gamma   90.00
#
_symmetry.space_group_name_H-M   'P 1'
#
loop_
_entity.id
_entity.type
_entity.pdbx_description
1 polymer ?
#
loop_
_entity_poly.entity_id
_entity_poly.type
_entity_poly.pdbx_seq_one_letter_code
_entity_poly.pdbx_strand_id
1 'polypeptide(L)'
;MTQQRRDAHSTEFGLWLREQPEIDSSLGFIASNLDYIWKNYKTGDWMLIEEKRYGNKPKRYQKDLFEMIDRACYGARGYKGFHILVFENTSPADGRILLDEKEIGPDQLLEFLRFDGIGV
;
A
#
# COMPACT_ATOMS: atom_id res chain seq x y z
N MET A 1 -8.29 16.74 21.11
CA MET A 1 -8.08 16.26 20.52
C MET A 1 -8.03 15.24 20.36
N THR A 2 -8.09 14.64 20.30
CA THR A 2 -7.92 13.84 20.10
C THR A 2 -7.77 13.11 19.28
N GLN A 3 -7.79 12.65 18.76
CA GLN A 3 -7.67 11.92 17.99
C GLN A 3 -6.69 11.63 17.44
N GLN A 4 -6.00 11.89 17.53
CA GLN A 4 -4.99 11.72 17.03
C GLN A 4 -4.41 10.53 17.13
N ARG A 5 -4.37 10.04 17.64
CA ARG A 5 -3.90 9.15 17.69
C ARG A 5 -3.85 8.23 16.95
N ARG A 6 -4.46 8.01 16.62
CA ARG A 6 -4.60 7.12 16.06
C ARG A 6 -3.78 6.68 15.12
N ASP A 7 -3.43 7.12 14.44
CA ASP A 7 -2.63 6.82 13.29
C ASP A 7 -1.21 7.28 13.54
N ALA A 8 -0.36 6.35 13.92
CA ALA A 8 1.03 6.67 14.23
C ALA A 8 1.77 7.20 13.01
N HIS A 9 1.22 6.99 11.81
CA HIS A 9 1.87 7.44 10.58
C HIS A 9 1.33 8.75 10.06
N SER A 10 0.39 9.37 10.76
CA SER A 10 -0.14 10.66 10.33
C SER A 10 0.92 11.73 10.47
N THR A 11 1.08 12.53 9.42
CA THR A 11 1.95 13.69 9.47
C THR A 11 1.18 14.89 9.98
N GLU A 12 1.91 15.94 10.30
CA GLU A 12 1.25 17.17 10.72
C GLU A 12 0.36 17.72 9.61
N PHE A 13 0.78 17.61 8.37
CA PHE A 13 -0.03 18.03 7.24
C PHE A 13 -1.31 17.19 7.14
N GLY A 14 -1.20 15.88 7.33
CA GLY A 14 -2.37 15.02 7.31
C GLY A 14 -3.38 15.37 8.38
N LEU A 15 -2.88 15.66 9.57
CA LEU A 15 -3.77 16.11 10.65
C LEU A 15 -4.40 17.47 10.34
N TRP A 16 -3.62 18.38 9.79
CA TRP A 16 -4.11 19.69 9.41
C TRP A 16 -5.24 19.57 8.38
N LEU A 17 -5.06 18.68 7.39
CA LEU A 17 -6.09 18.45 6.37
C LEU A 17 -7.43 18.05 6.99
N ARG A 18 -7.38 17.19 8.00
CA ARG A 18 -8.58 16.67 8.64
C ARG A 18 -9.34 17.72 9.41
N GLU A 19 -8.66 18.81 9.77
CA GLU A 19 -9.27 19.86 10.56
C GLU A 19 -9.92 20.96 9.72
N GLN A 20 -9.81 20.87 8.39
CA GLN A 20 -10.31 21.91 7.50
C GLN A 20 -11.70 21.55 6.98
N PRO A 21 -12.76 22.27 7.41
CA PRO A 21 -14.11 21.92 6.96
C PRO A 21 -14.31 22.12 5.46
N GLU A 22 -13.53 22.99 4.83
CA GLU A 22 -13.70 23.30 3.41
C GLU A 22 -13.26 22.15 2.51
N ILE A 23 -12.49 21.21 3.04
CA ILE A 23 -12.02 20.05 2.30
C ILE A 23 -12.34 18.75 3.04
N ASP A 24 -13.46 18.76 3.74
CA ASP A 24 -13.91 17.59 4.49
C ASP A 24 -14.33 16.45 3.56
N SER A 25 -14.25 15.24 4.08
CA SER A 25 -14.60 14.07 3.29
C SER A 25 -16.06 14.08 2.85
N SER A 26 -16.93 14.74 3.63
CA SER A 26 -18.33 14.86 3.23
C SER A 26 -18.49 15.65 1.94
N LEU A 27 -17.49 16.43 1.57
CA LEU A 27 -17.49 17.18 0.30
C LEU A 27 -16.77 16.44 -0.81
N GLY A 28 -16.31 15.21 -0.55
CA GLY A 28 -15.72 14.37 -1.58
C GLY A 28 -14.20 14.29 -1.55
N PHE A 29 -13.56 14.97 -0.63
CA PHE A 29 -12.09 14.98 -0.59
C PHE A 29 -11.59 13.85 0.29
N ILE A 30 -10.70 13.04 -0.28
CA ILE A 30 -10.06 11.96 0.48
C ILE A 30 -8.58 11.95 0.16
N ALA A 31 -7.80 11.50 1.13
CA ALA A 31 -6.37 11.34 0.94
C ALA A 31 -5.98 9.96 1.46
N SER A 32 -5.06 9.33 0.79
CA SER A 32 -4.52 8.05 1.22
C SER A 32 -3.03 8.05 0.95
N ASN A 33 -2.28 7.43 1.85
CA ASN A 33 -0.85 7.29 1.68
C ASN A 33 -0.56 5.99 0.96
N LEU A 34 0.51 6.01 0.20
CA LEU A 34 1.08 4.83 -0.40
C LEU A 34 2.32 4.48 0.42
N ASP A 35 2.41 3.23 0.85
CA ASP A 35 3.51 2.86 1.75
C ASP A 35 4.84 2.77 1.03
N TYR A 36 4.88 2.09 -0.12
CA TYR A 36 6.15 1.86 -0.80
C TYR A 36 6.05 2.00 -2.30
N ILE A 37 7.05 2.65 -2.88
CA ILE A 37 7.37 2.52 -4.29
C ILE A 37 8.66 1.72 -4.32
N TRP A 38 8.60 0.49 -4.83
CA TRP A 38 9.72 -0.45 -4.80
C TRP A 38 10.29 -0.57 -6.19
N LYS A 39 11.58 -0.30 -6.34
CA LYS A 39 12.18 -0.25 -7.68
C LYS A 39 13.58 -0.84 -7.66
N ASN A 40 13.88 -1.58 -8.72
CA ASN A 40 15.26 -1.98 -9.00
C ASN A 40 15.80 -1.00 -10.03
N TYR A 41 16.72 -0.12 -9.62
CA TYR A 41 17.19 0.93 -10.52
C TYR A 41 18.10 0.41 -11.63
N LYS A 42 18.61 -0.82 -11.49
CA LYS A 42 19.45 -1.42 -12.53
C LYS A 42 18.63 -1.97 -13.68
N THR A 43 17.49 -2.55 -13.38
CA THR A 43 16.63 -3.13 -14.42
C THR A 43 15.52 -2.18 -14.85
N GLY A 44 15.13 -1.27 -13.98
CA GLY A 44 14.01 -0.39 -14.22
C GLY A 44 12.67 -0.95 -13.78
N ASP A 45 12.64 -2.16 -13.25
CA ASP A 45 11.40 -2.75 -12.74
C ASP A 45 10.95 -2.01 -11.49
N TRP A 46 9.65 -1.80 -11.36
CA TRP A 46 9.11 -1.12 -10.19
C TRP A 46 7.67 -1.51 -9.95
N MET A 47 7.24 -1.35 -8.72
CA MET A 47 5.87 -1.65 -8.34
C MET A 47 5.49 -0.84 -7.12
N LEU A 48 4.18 -0.81 -6.83
CA LEU A 48 3.64 -0.12 -5.68
C LEU A 48 3.18 -1.17 -4.68
N ILE A 49 3.46 -0.93 -3.40
CA ILE A 49 3.12 -1.89 -2.34
C ILE A 49 2.44 -1.16 -1.20
N GLU A 50 1.31 -1.69 -0.78
CA GLU A 50 0.62 -1.25 0.44
C GLU A 50 0.77 -2.34 1.48
N GLU A 51 1.17 -1.97 2.68
CA GLU A 51 1.38 -2.90 3.79
C GLU A 51 0.26 -2.78 4.80
N LYS A 52 -0.28 -3.91 5.23
CA LYS A 52 -1.25 -3.97 6.32
C LYS A 52 -0.74 -4.96 7.36
N ARG A 53 -1.05 -4.70 8.62
CA ARG A 53 -0.60 -5.54 9.74
C ARG A 53 -1.79 -6.08 10.48
N TYR A 54 -1.55 -7.14 11.28
CA TYR A 54 -2.55 -7.75 12.16
C TYR A 54 -3.75 -8.23 11.37
N GLY A 55 -3.52 -8.71 10.14
CA GLY A 55 -4.59 -9.23 9.31
C GLY A 55 -5.56 -8.21 8.78
N ASN A 56 -5.27 -6.92 8.97
CA ASN A 56 -6.15 -5.87 8.46
C ASN A 56 -6.18 -5.85 6.94
N LYS A 57 -7.25 -5.32 6.39
CA LYS A 57 -7.40 -5.21 4.94
C LYS A 57 -7.65 -3.76 4.58
N PRO A 58 -7.32 -3.36 3.34
CA PRO A 58 -7.62 -2.00 2.90
C PRO A 58 -9.13 -1.75 2.96
N LYS A 59 -9.49 -0.54 3.33
CA LYS A 59 -10.89 -0.13 3.31
C LYS A 59 -11.33 0.08 1.87
N ARG A 60 -12.64 0.10 1.66
CA ARG A 60 -13.19 0.20 0.32
C ARG A 60 -12.65 1.41 -0.45
N TYR A 61 -12.63 2.57 0.20
CA TYR A 61 -12.16 3.77 -0.49
C TYR A 61 -10.67 3.69 -0.81
N GLN A 62 -9.89 2.98 0.01
CA GLN A 62 -8.47 2.78 -0.27
C GLN A 62 -8.31 1.88 -1.48
N LYS A 63 -9.09 0.81 -1.56
CA LYS A 63 -9.01 -0.09 -2.71
C LYS A 63 -9.36 0.65 -4.00
N ASP A 64 -10.36 1.51 -3.95
CA ASP A 64 -10.74 2.28 -5.14
C ASP A 64 -9.60 3.19 -5.59
N LEU A 65 -8.93 3.84 -4.65
CA LEU A 65 -7.79 4.69 -4.96
C LEU A 65 -6.63 3.88 -5.52
N PHE A 66 -6.36 2.72 -4.92
CA PHE A 66 -5.28 1.85 -5.39
C PHE A 66 -5.55 1.36 -6.80
N GLU A 67 -6.79 1.00 -7.09
CA GLU A 67 -7.15 0.58 -8.44
C GLU A 67 -7.01 1.72 -9.44
N MET A 68 -7.35 2.92 -9.04
CA MET A 68 -7.18 4.09 -9.89
C MET A 68 -5.72 4.30 -10.24
N ILE A 69 -4.85 4.20 -9.23
CA ILE A 69 -3.41 4.39 -9.45
C ILE A 69 -2.86 3.27 -10.32
N ASP A 70 -3.28 2.03 -10.05
CA ASP A 70 -2.83 0.89 -10.84
C ASP A 70 -3.18 1.06 -12.31
N ARG A 71 -4.42 1.48 -12.58
CA ARG A 71 -4.82 1.73 -13.97
C ARG A 71 -4.03 2.86 -14.60
N ALA A 72 -3.75 3.90 -13.82
CA ALA A 72 -2.99 5.05 -14.34
C ALA A 72 -1.55 4.67 -14.68
N CYS A 73 -0.98 3.72 -13.95
CA CYS A 73 0.40 3.29 -14.17
C CYS A 73 0.50 2.14 -15.17
N TYR A 74 -0.61 1.52 -15.50
CA TYR A 74 -0.62 0.36 -16.39
C TYR A 74 -0.03 0.76 -17.74
N GLY A 75 0.95 -0.01 -18.19
CA GLY A 75 1.63 0.30 -19.44
C GLY A 75 2.85 1.18 -19.28
N ALA A 76 3.08 1.74 -18.09
CA ALA A 76 4.31 2.49 -17.87
C ALA A 76 5.51 1.54 -17.88
N ARG A 77 6.63 2.02 -18.38
CA ARG A 77 7.81 1.20 -18.53
C ARG A 77 8.26 0.65 -17.18
N GLY A 78 8.42 -0.66 -17.11
CA GLY A 78 8.92 -1.33 -15.91
C GLY A 78 7.90 -1.53 -14.82
N TYR A 79 6.69 -1.06 -14.98
CA TYR A 79 5.67 -1.17 -13.94
C TYR A 79 5.19 -2.61 -13.79
N LYS A 80 5.22 -3.11 -12.56
CA LYS A 80 4.87 -4.49 -12.24
C LYS A 80 3.65 -4.62 -11.33
N GLY A 81 2.87 -3.56 -11.20
CA GLY A 81 1.58 -3.64 -10.54
C GLY A 81 1.54 -3.02 -9.16
N PHE A 82 0.31 -2.97 -8.64
CA PHE A 82 0.04 -2.50 -7.30
C PHE A 82 -0.32 -3.72 -6.47
N HIS A 83 0.36 -3.92 -5.34
CA HIS A 83 0.22 -5.13 -4.56
C HIS A 83 -0.08 -4.81 -3.10
N ILE A 84 -0.87 -5.68 -2.48
CA ILE A 84 -1.23 -5.54 -1.07
C ILE A 84 -0.54 -6.67 -0.31
N LEU A 85 0.30 -6.29 0.65
CA LEU A 85 0.91 -7.24 1.58
C LEU A 85 0.18 -7.14 2.91
N VAL A 86 -0.27 -8.27 3.42
CA VAL A 86 -0.89 -8.32 4.73
C VAL A 86 -0.09 -9.28 5.61
N PHE A 87 0.38 -8.76 6.74
CA PHE A 87 1.07 -9.59 7.71
C PHE A 87 0.11 -9.99 8.82
N GLU A 88 0.22 -11.24 9.24
CA GLU A 88 -0.61 -11.71 10.34
C GLU A 88 -0.35 -10.90 11.60
N ASN A 89 0.91 -10.56 11.83
CA ASN A 89 1.29 -9.73 12.96
C ASN A 89 1.96 -8.46 12.45
N THR A 90 3.26 -8.30 12.61
CA THR A 90 3.92 -7.03 12.31
C THR A 90 4.87 -7.08 11.12
N SER A 91 5.33 -8.27 10.72
CA SER A 91 6.35 -8.38 9.70
C SER A 91 6.35 -9.78 9.09
N PRO A 92 7.14 -10.00 8.02
CA PRO A 92 7.28 -11.35 7.49
C PRO A 92 7.87 -12.35 8.48
N ALA A 93 8.54 -11.87 9.53
CA ALA A 93 9.26 -12.76 10.43
C ALA A 93 8.40 -13.30 11.56
N ASP A 94 7.22 -12.72 11.82
CA ASP A 94 6.47 -13.06 13.03
C ASP A 94 5.08 -13.60 12.77
N GLY A 95 4.80 -14.07 11.56
CA GLY A 95 3.49 -14.64 11.26
C GLY A 95 3.34 -14.91 9.78
N ARG A 96 2.12 -15.21 9.40
CA ARG A 96 1.81 -15.51 8.01
C ARG A 96 1.84 -14.25 7.15
N ILE A 97 2.05 -14.47 5.86
CA ILE A 97 2.15 -13.41 4.86
C ILE A 97 1.11 -13.66 3.79
N LEU A 98 0.31 -12.67 3.49
CA LEU A 98 -0.62 -12.73 2.37
C LEU A 98 -0.18 -11.70 1.33
N LEU A 99 -0.03 -12.15 0.10
CA LEU A 99 0.27 -11.27 -1.03
C LEU A 99 -0.92 -11.33 -1.98
N ASP A 100 -1.60 -10.19 -2.12
CA ASP A 100 -2.80 -10.10 -2.95
C ASP A 100 -3.78 -11.22 -2.60
N GLU A 101 -3.99 -11.38 -1.28
CA GLU A 101 -4.95 -12.32 -0.69
C GLU A 101 -4.51 -13.80 -0.76
N LYS A 102 -3.30 -14.07 -1.21
CA LYS A 102 -2.78 -15.44 -1.28
C LYS A 102 -1.65 -15.62 -0.28
N GLU A 103 -1.70 -16.68 0.50
CA GLU A 103 -0.64 -16.94 1.47
C GLU A 103 0.63 -17.36 0.76
N ILE A 104 1.77 -16.77 1.17
CA ILE A 104 3.07 -17.09 0.62
C ILE A 104 4.06 -17.28 1.77
N GLY A 105 5.19 -17.92 1.47
CA GLY A 105 6.27 -18.04 2.43
C GLY A 105 7.29 -16.94 2.28
N PRO A 106 8.24 -16.84 3.23
CA PRO A 106 9.28 -15.81 3.15
C PRO A 106 10.14 -15.88 1.89
N ASP A 107 10.43 -17.09 1.41
CA ASP A 107 11.22 -17.22 0.19
C ASP A 107 10.46 -16.69 -1.01
N GLN A 108 9.16 -16.93 -1.06
CA GLN A 108 8.33 -16.42 -2.14
C GLN A 108 8.24 -14.90 -2.07
N LEU A 109 8.22 -14.33 -0.87
CA LEU A 109 8.23 -12.88 -0.72
C LEU A 109 9.52 -12.29 -1.30
N LEU A 110 10.65 -12.93 -1.02
CA LEU A 110 11.93 -12.45 -1.57
C LEU A 110 11.94 -12.53 -3.09
N GLU A 111 11.39 -13.60 -3.66
CA GLU A 111 11.28 -13.71 -5.11
C GLU A 111 10.43 -12.61 -5.68
N PHE A 112 9.31 -12.32 -5.02
CA PHE A 112 8.43 -11.24 -5.42
C PHE A 112 9.18 -9.90 -5.40
N LEU A 113 9.91 -9.64 -4.33
CA LEU A 113 10.63 -8.37 -4.19
C LEU A 113 11.79 -8.25 -5.17
N ARG A 114 12.29 -9.36 -5.69
CA ARG A 114 13.30 -9.36 -6.74
C ARG A 114 12.69 -9.30 -8.13
N PHE A 115 11.38 -9.20 -8.22
CA PHE A 115 10.64 -9.21 -9.49
C PHE A 115 10.77 -10.53 -10.24
N ASP A 116 11.07 -11.60 -9.52
CA ASP A 116 11.15 -12.93 -10.13
C ASP A 116 9.75 -13.51 -10.23
N GLY A 117 9.33 -13.87 -11.44
CA GLY A 117 8.04 -14.51 -11.64
C GLY A 117 6.85 -13.59 -11.55
N ILE A 118 7.08 -12.29 -11.28
CA ILE A 118 5.98 -11.37 -11.15
C ILE A 118 5.67 -10.73 -12.50
N GLY A 119 4.39 -10.48 -12.74
CA GLY A 119 3.98 -9.89 -13.99
C GLY A 119 3.95 -10.86 -15.14
N VAL A 120 4.06 -12.11 -14.80
CA VAL A 120 4.15 -13.18 -15.80
C VAL A 120 2.76 -13.71 -16.07
#